data_6f74be66ac5f62995197230da9ec5421
#
_entry.id   6f74be66ac5f62995197230da9ec5421
#
_cell.length_a   1.000
_cell.length_b   1.000
_cell.length_c   1.000
_cell.angle_alpha   90.00
_cell.angle_beta   90.00
_cell.angle_gamma   90.00
#
_symmetry.space_group_name_H-M   'P 1'
#
loop_
_entity.id
_entity.type
_entity.pdbx_description
1 polymer ?
#
loop_
_entity_poly.entity_id
_entity_poly.type
_entity_poly.pdbx_seq_one_letter_code
_entity_poly.pdbx_strand_id
1 'polypeptide(L)'
;LQLPPLHQLLENARNTPQVEYYNKAVEIQERELKNVRRNWQHYFKLNANYNYGSSDIYNQNYQDNSNQIWTTTTTGREQSWWNVGASFSLPIDEIFNRRNKIKQQKRRIEQVELDTERWLEEQRIKVIQQYTLAVQQLSVLRSAVEAMVTAQAQYRLSEADFINGKLDAQTLSRQKNIENVAIREYEEVRRSLNNALLTLEVLTRTPIISQPAPATDAQAPKTE
;
A
#
# COMPACT_ATOMS: atom_id res chain seq x y z
N LEU A 1 -15.35 -17.06 -22.79
CA LEU A 1 -15.00 -16.16 -21.69
C LEU A 1 -15.98 -14.99 -21.74
N GLN A 2 -16.75 -14.78 -20.67
CA GLN A 2 -17.63 -13.62 -20.51
C GLN A 2 -16.98 -12.68 -19.50
N LEU A 3 -16.64 -11.47 -19.94
CA LEU A 3 -16.09 -10.44 -19.05
C LEU A 3 -17.23 -9.89 -18.17
N PRO A 4 -16.97 -9.69 -16.86
CA PRO A 4 -17.92 -8.99 -16.00
C PRO A 4 -18.22 -7.58 -16.54
N PRO A 5 -19.40 -7.03 -16.29
CA PRO A 5 -19.73 -5.69 -16.76
C PRO A 5 -18.83 -4.64 -16.11
N LEU A 6 -18.40 -3.64 -16.89
CA LEU A 6 -17.44 -2.61 -16.45
C LEU A 6 -17.85 -1.90 -15.15
N HIS A 7 -19.17 -1.62 -14.97
CA HIS A 7 -19.65 -0.93 -13.76
C HIS A 7 -19.36 -1.72 -12.48
N GLN A 8 -19.50 -3.06 -12.52
CA GLN A 8 -19.21 -3.93 -11.38
C GLN A 8 -17.71 -3.92 -11.04
N LEU A 9 -16.84 -3.94 -12.05
CA LEU A 9 -15.39 -3.86 -11.86
C LEU A 9 -14.96 -2.52 -11.27
N LEU A 10 -15.58 -1.42 -11.70
CA LEU A 10 -15.34 -0.09 -11.17
C LEU A 10 -15.81 0.04 -9.70
N GLU A 11 -16.90 -0.60 -9.36
CA GLU A 11 -17.43 -0.60 -7.99
C GLU A 11 -16.52 -1.40 -7.05
N ASN A 12 -16.07 -2.59 -7.50
CA ASN A 12 -15.13 -3.40 -6.74
C ASN A 12 -13.75 -2.72 -6.56
N ALA A 13 -13.29 -1.97 -7.57
CA ALA A 13 -12.04 -1.22 -7.49
C ALA A 13 -12.07 -0.10 -6.42
N ARG A 14 -13.25 0.38 -6.02
CA ARG A 14 -13.42 1.34 -4.92
C ARG A 14 -13.23 0.73 -3.53
N ASN A 15 -13.40 -0.58 -3.39
CA ASN A 15 -13.30 -1.30 -2.11
C ASN A 15 -11.91 -1.92 -1.90
N THR A 16 -10.86 -1.26 -2.36
CA THR A 16 -9.49 -1.73 -2.20
C THR A 16 -8.86 -1.16 -0.91
N PRO A 17 -7.92 -1.86 -0.25
CA PRO A 17 -7.20 -1.33 0.92
C PRO A 17 -6.47 -0.02 0.66
N GLN A 18 -6.16 0.26 -0.60
CA GLN A 18 -5.55 1.52 -0.99
C GLN A 18 -6.51 2.70 -0.79
N VAL A 19 -7.81 2.50 -1.07
CA VAL A 19 -8.85 3.52 -0.78
C VAL A 19 -8.95 3.75 0.73
N GLU A 20 -8.92 2.67 1.52
CA GLU A 20 -8.91 2.79 2.99
C GLU A 20 -7.69 3.57 3.50
N TYR A 21 -6.51 3.33 2.91
CA TYR A 21 -5.31 4.08 3.23
C TYR A 21 -5.48 5.59 3.02
N TYR A 22 -6.02 6.01 1.88
CA TYR A 22 -6.26 7.43 1.60
C TYR A 22 -7.33 8.03 2.51
N ASN A 23 -8.42 7.30 2.79
CA ASN A 23 -9.44 7.75 3.74
C ASN A 23 -8.85 7.95 5.15
N LYS A 24 -7.97 7.05 5.60
CA LYS A 24 -7.25 7.21 6.87
C LYS A 24 -6.27 8.37 6.85
N ALA A 25 -5.66 8.69 5.71
CA ALA A 25 -4.79 9.85 5.59
C ALA A 25 -5.56 11.16 5.83
N VAL A 26 -6.78 11.29 5.31
CA VAL A 26 -7.67 12.42 5.61
C VAL A 26 -8.01 12.46 7.10
N GLU A 27 -8.41 11.34 7.70
CA GLU A 27 -8.74 11.26 9.13
C GLU A 27 -7.56 11.69 10.02
N ILE A 28 -6.33 11.30 9.65
CA ILE A 28 -5.12 11.72 10.38
C ILE A 28 -4.97 13.25 10.33
N GLN A 29 -5.16 13.88 9.18
CA GLN A 29 -5.07 15.34 9.06
C GLN A 29 -6.18 16.04 9.84
N GLU A 30 -7.38 15.48 9.91
CA GLU A 30 -8.47 16.01 10.73
C GLU A 30 -8.15 15.91 12.23
N ARG A 31 -7.56 14.80 12.67
CA ARG A 31 -7.08 14.63 14.05
C ARG A 31 -5.99 15.65 14.38
N GLU A 32 -5.09 15.89 13.44
CA GLU A 32 -4.06 16.91 13.60
C GLU A 32 -4.66 18.31 13.72
N LEU A 33 -5.71 18.63 12.97
CA LEU A 33 -6.46 19.89 13.15
C LEU A 33 -7.05 20.01 14.57
N LYS A 34 -7.57 18.91 15.13
CA LYS A 34 -8.05 18.88 16.52
C LYS A 34 -6.91 19.13 17.51
N ASN A 35 -5.74 18.55 17.26
CA ASN A 35 -4.55 18.76 18.08
C ASN A 35 -4.08 20.20 18.02
N VAL A 36 -3.97 20.80 16.84
CA VAL A 36 -3.62 22.23 16.66
C VAL A 36 -4.61 23.13 17.41
N ARG A 37 -5.90 22.81 17.41
CA ARG A 37 -6.91 23.55 18.19
C ARG A 37 -6.76 23.39 19.71
N ARG A 38 -6.29 22.22 20.18
CA ARG A 38 -6.10 21.91 21.60
C ARG A 38 -4.71 22.28 22.13
N ASN A 39 -3.84 22.78 21.30
CA ASN A 39 -2.44 23.07 21.65
C ASN A 39 -2.31 24.07 22.83
N TRP A 40 -3.36 24.88 23.12
CA TRP A 40 -3.40 25.74 24.27
C TRP A 40 -3.23 25.01 25.61
N GLN A 41 -3.52 23.71 25.69
CA GLN A 41 -3.35 22.90 26.90
C GLN A 41 -1.88 22.77 27.30
N HIS A 42 -0.94 22.88 26.38
CA HIS A 42 0.50 22.84 26.63
C HIS A 42 1.03 24.09 27.38
N TYR A 43 0.23 25.14 27.47
CA TYR A 43 0.59 26.34 28.23
C TYR A 43 0.48 26.12 29.75
N PHE A 44 -0.27 25.11 30.17
CA PHE A 44 -0.41 24.71 31.56
C PHE A 44 0.50 23.54 31.85
N LYS A 45 1.41 23.70 32.78
CA LYS A 45 2.31 22.64 33.25
C LYS A 45 2.10 22.43 34.73
N LEU A 46 1.89 21.20 35.13
CA LEU A 46 1.85 20.77 36.50
C LEU A 46 3.15 20.01 36.80
N ASN A 47 3.84 20.42 37.87
CA ASN A 47 5.08 19.80 38.32
C ASN A 47 4.85 19.25 39.71
N ALA A 48 5.19 18.01 39.93
CA ALA A 48 5.23 17.40 41.25
C ALA A 48 6.58 16.69 41.42
N ASN A 49 7.34 17.12 42.41
CA ASN A 49 8.63 16.52 42.73
C ASN A 49 8.61 16.03 44.17
N TYR A 50 9.07 14.81 44.37
CA TYR A 50 9.33 14.26 45.70
C TYR A 50 10.80 13.88 45.75
N ASN A 51 11.47 14.39 46.78
CA ASN A 51 12.86 14.07 47.04
C ASN A 51 12.99 13.49 48.45
N TYR A 52 13.68 12.37 48.53
CA TYR A 52 14.08 11.75 49.80
C TYR A 52 15.61 11.59 49.78
N GLY A 53 16.27 12.07 50.86
CA GLY A 53 17.70 11.97 50.95
C GLY A 53 18.20 12.32 52.35
N SER A 54 19.40 11.90 52.65
CA SER A 54 20.13 12.29 53.85
C SER A 54 21.07 13.44 53.49
N SER A 55 21.03 14.53 54.25
CA SER A 55 22.02 15.61 54.13
C SER A 55 22.89 15.64 55.37
N ASP A 56 24.20 15.52 55.17
CA ASP A 56 25.17 15.69 56.24
C ASP A 56 25.57 17.16 56.35
N ILE A 57 25.25 17.76 57.52
CA ILE A 57 25.63 19.13 57.79
C ILE A 57 26.93 19.09 58.61
N TYR A 58 28.01 19.58 58.02
CA TYR A 58 29.30 19.74 58.70
C TYR A 58 29.36 21.12 59.35
N ASN A 59 29.29 21.19 60.66
CA ASN A 59 29.54 22.41 61.43
C ASN A 59 30.99 22.40 61.92
N GLN A 60 31.80 23.31 61.42
CA GLN A 60 33.14 23.58 61.93
C GLN A 60 33.09 24.79 62.85
N ASN A 61 33.25 24.60 64.11
CA ASN A 61 33.40 25.70 65.06
C ASN A 61 34.92 25.98 65.29
N TYR A 62 35.41 27.15 64.87
CA TYR A 62 36.71 27.64 65.20
C TYR A 62 36.63 28.45 66.51
N GLN A 63 37.33 27.99 67.49
CA GLN A 63 37.53 28.77 68.70
C GLN A 63 39.04 29.09 68.80
N ASP A 64 39.36 30.37 68.60
CA ASP A 64 40.72 30.91 68.72
C ASP A 64 41.03 31.20 70.15
N ASN A 65 41.79 30.38 70.79
CA ASN A 65 42.79 30.60 71.80
C ASN A 65 43.33 29.27 72.38
N SER A 66 44.54 28.92 71.93
CA SER A 66 45.46 27.97 72.54
C SER A 66 45.01 26.55 72.98
N ASN A 67 43.75 26.14 72.69
CA ASN A 67 43.34 24.75 72.79
C ASN A 67 42.44 24.43 71.63
N GLN A 68 43.00 23.89 70.57
CA GLN A 68 42.26 23.44 69.39
C GLN A 68 41.47 22.17 69.75
N ILE A 69 40.17 22.34 69.98
CA ILE A 69 39.22 21.18 70.00
C ILE A 69 38.53 21.17 68.69
N TRP A 70 38.94 20.31 67.82
CA TRP A 70 38.21 20.02 66.58
C TRP A 70 37.01 19.15 66.89
N THR A 71 35.85 19.74 66.96
CA THR A 71 34.60 18.97 67.09
C THR A 71 33.90 18.98 65.73
N THR A 72 34.01 17.89 65.00
CA THR A 72 33.24 17.67 63.79
C THR A 72 31.96 16.98 64.22
N THR A 73 30.85 17.68 64.25
CA THR A 73 29.54 17.07 64.52
C THR A 73 28.89 16.79 63.16
N THR A 74 28.82 15.52 62.79
CA THR A 74 28.06 15.07 61.62
C THR A 74 26.65 14.72 62.10
N THR A 75 25.69 15.55 61.76
CA THR A 75 24.28 15.23 62.03
C THR A 75 23.65 14.80 60.72
N GLY A 76 23.59 13.48 60.51
CA GLY A 76 22.80 12.90 59.45
C GLY A 76 21.30 13.11 59.72
N ARG A 77 20.67 13.88 58.91
CA ARG A 77 19.20 14.08 58.99
C ARG A 77 18.55 13.54 57.74
N GLU A 78 17.77 12.50 57.89
CA GLU A 78 16.89 12.06 56.82
C GLU A 78 15.81 13.10 56.59
N GLN A 79 15.74 13.64 55.39
CA GLN A 79 14.77 14.67 55.08
C GLN A 79 13.99 14.25 53.85
N SER A 80 12.70 14.24 53.98
CA SER A 80 11.77 14.14 52.83
C SER A 80 11.18 15.51 52.54
N TRP A 81 11.21 15.90 51.32
CA TRP A 81 10.52 17.13 50.89
C TRP A 81 9.81 16.92 49.57
N TRP A 82 8.67 17.52 49.43
CA TRP A 82 7.86 17.48 48.23
C TRP A 82 7.55 18.90 47.79
N ASN A 83 7.43 19.07 46.47
CA ASN A 83 7.08 20.33 45.85
C ASN A 83 6.04 20.06 44.77
N VAL A 84 4.94 20.76 44.84
CA VAL A 84 3.88 20.78 43.80
C VAL A 84 3.80 22.21 43.28
N GLY A 85 3.96 22.35 41.98
CA GLY A 85 3.88 23.64 41.33
C GLY A 85 3.00 23.59 40.07
N ALA A 86 2.30 24.66 39.80
CA ALA A 86 1.62 24.90 38.54
C ALA A 86 2.27 26.11 37.85
N SER A 87 2.61 25.96 36.59
CA SER A 87 3.15 27.06 35.77
C SER A 87 2.30 27.29 34.52
N PHE A 88 2.10 28.54 34.18
CA PHE A 88 1.45 28.99 32.94
C PHE A 88 2.46 29.75 32.10
N SER A 89 2.71 29.29 30.90
CA SER A 89 3.67 29.90 29.96
C SER A 89 2.99 30.08 28.60
N LEU A 90 2.68 31.35 28.24
CA LEU A 90 2.05 31.67 26.97
C LEU A 90 3.07 32.36 26.04
N PRO A 91 3.55 31.69 24.98
CA PRO A 91 4.39 32.30 23.96
C PRO A 91 3.59 33.34 23.17
N ILE A 92 4.10 34.59 23.09
CA ILE A 92 3.43 35.67 22.37
C ILE A 92 3.25 35.35 20.89
N ASP A 93 4.22 34.70 20.29
CA ASP A 93 4.19 34.22 18.91
C ASP A 93 2.98 33.31 18.63
N GLU A 94 2.61 32.44 19.57
CA GLU A 94 1.48 31.52 19.43
C GLU A 94 0.13 32.23 19.32
N ILE A 95 -0.03 33.38 19.99
CA ILE A 95 -1.28 34.14 19.94
C ILE A 95 -1.52 34.68 18.52
N PHE A 96 -0.50 35.21 17.89
CA PHE A 96 -0.61 35.78 16.54
C PHE A 96 -0.63 34.72 15.45
N ASN A 97 0.13 33.62 15.60
CA ASN A 97 0.27 32.62 14.58
C ASN A 97 -0.77 31.47 14.65
N ARG A 98 -1.51 31.34 15.74
CA ARG A 98 -2.52 30.30 15.92
C ARG A 98 -3.55 30.25 14.79
N ARG A 99 -4.07 31.43 14.40
CA ARG A 99 -5.04 31.50 13.29
C ARG A 99 -4.45 31.01 11.97
N ASN A 100 -3.19 31.35 11.73
CA ASN A 100 -2.48 30.92 10.53
C ASN A 100 -2.18 29.41 10.54
N LYS A 101 -1.76 28.83 11.68
CA LYS A 101 -1.57 27.40 11.86
C LYS A 101 -2.86 26.61 11.59
N ILE A 102 -4.01 27.09 12.10
CA ILE A 102 -5.32 26.47 11.84
C ILE A 102 -5.68 26.55 10.36
N LYS A 103 -5.46 27.70 9.70
CA LYS A 103 -5.71 27.85 8.26
C LYS A 103 -4.81 26.93 7.43
N GLN A 104 -3.54 26.85 7.79
CA GLN A 104 -2.57 25.99 7.12
C GLN A 104 -2.99 24.52 7.23
N GLN A 105 -3.40 24.07 8.42
CA GLN A 105 -3.85 22.70 8.63
C GLN A 105 -5.13 22.38 7.86
N LYS A 106 -6.09 23.32 7.76
CA LYS A 106 -7.27 23.15 6.91
C LYS A 106 -6.91 22.97 5.43
N ARG A 107 -5.96 23.77 4.93
CA ARG A 107 -5.48 23.62 3.55
C ARG A 107 -4.76 22.28 3.31
N ARG A 108 -4.09 21.72 4.33
CA ARG A 108 -3.51 20.39 4.24
C ARG A 108 -4.57 19.29 4.13
N ILE A 109 -5.69 19.44 4.86
CA ILE A 109 -6.83 18.53 4.72
C ILE A 109 -7.36 18.57 3.29
N GLU A 110 -7.67 19.77 2.80
CA GLU A 110 -8.14 20.00 1.42
C GLU A 110 -7.18 19.40 0.38
N GLN A 111 -5.88 19.56 0.57
CA GLN A 111 -4.86 18.97 -0.31
C GLN A 111 -4.93 17.45 -0.30
N VAL A 112 -5.04 16.79 0.86
CA VAL A 112 -5.10 15.32 0.96
C VAL A 112 -6.43 14.79 0.39
N GLU A 113 -7.54 15.53 0.54
CA GLU A 113 -8.82 15.21 -0.10
C GLU A 113 -8.70 15.23 -1.63
N LEU A 114 -8.11 16.29 -2.20
CA LEU A 114 -7.87 16.40 -3.65
C LEU A 114 -6.91 15.32 -4.17
N ASP A 115 -5.86 14.98 -3.41
CA ASP A 115 -4.95 13.90 -3.76
C ASP A 115 -5.67 12.54 -3.75
N THR A 116 -6.63 12.35 -2.85
CA THR A 116 -7.49 11.16 -2.78
C THR A 116 -8.40 11.06 -4.01
N GLU A 117 -9.07 12.16 -4.37
CA GLU A 117 -9.92 12.21 -5.56
C GLU A 117 -9.13 11.93 -6.83
N ARG A 118 -7.99 12.58 -6.98
CA ARG A 118 -7.08 12.37 -8.12
C ARG A 118 -6.66 10.91 -8.23
N TRP A 119 -6.28 10.29 -7.13
CA TRP A 119 -5.90 8.89 -7.12
C TRP A 119 -7.06 7.98 -7.54
N LEU A 120 -8.30 8.24 -7.07
CA LEU A 120 -9.49 7.50 -7.47
C LEU A 120 -9.77 7.62 -8.96
N GLU A 121 -9.60 8.81 -9.54
CA GLU A 121 -9.73 9.03 -10.99
C GLU A 121 -8.66 8.27 -11.77
N GLU A 122 -7.41 8.31 -11.34
CA GLU A 122 -6.32 7.56 -11.97
C GLU A 122 -6.59 6.04 -11.93
N GLN A 123 -7.09 5.49 -10.82
CA GLN A 123 -7.47 4.09 -10.74
C GLN A 123 -8.62 3.76 -11.68
N ARG A 124 -9.64 4.60 -11.74
CA ARG A 124 -10.76 4.44 -12.68
C ARG A 124 -10.28 4.38 -14.12
N ILE A 125 -9.39 5.28 -14.50
CA ILE A 125 -8.81 5.31 -15.86
C ILE A 125 -8.04 4.01 -16.13
N LYS A 126 -7.21 3.53 -15.19
CA LYS A 126 -6.47 2.27 -15.35
C LYS A 126 -7.39 1.07 -15.54
N VAL A 127 -8.48 0.97 -14.77
CA VAL A 127 -9.47 -0.11 -14.92
C VAL A 127 -10.13 -0.06 -16.29
N ILE A 128 -10.55 1.13 -16.74
CA ILE A 128 -11.16 1.31 -18.07
C ILE A 128 -10.20 0.93 -19.19
N GLN A 129 -8.93 1.37 -19.10
CA GLN A 129 -7.90 1.03 -20.09
C GLN A 129 -7.64 -0.46 -20.17
N GLN A 130 -7.50 -1.15 -19.05
CA GLN A 130 -7.27 -2.59 -19.01
C GLN A 130 -8.50 -3.37 -19.49
N TYR A 131 -9.71 -2.91 -19.15
CA TYR A 131 -10.94 -3.50 -19.65
C TYR A 131 -11.05 -3.39 -21.18
N THR A 132 -10.78 -2.20 -21.73
CA THR A 132 -10.79 -1.96 -23.18
C THR A 132 -9.76 -2.83 -23.89
N LEU A 133 -8.55 -2.92 -23.32
CA LEU A 133 -7.49 -3.80 -23.83
C LEU A 133 -7.91 -5.26 -23.82
N ALA A 134 -8.52 -5.75 -22.74
CA ALA A 134 -9.02 -7.12 -22.66
C ALA A 134 -10.10 -7.43 -23.70
N VAL A 135 -11.05 -6.50 -23.92
CA VAL A 135 -12.09 -6.62 -24.96
C VAL A 135 -11.47 -6.65 -26.35
N GLN A 136 -10.51 -5.78 -26.61
CA GLN A 136 -9.78 -5.76 -27.88
C GLN A 136 -9.03 -7.07 -28.12
N GLN A 137 -8.27 -7.56 -27.14
CA GLN A 137 -7.50 -8.80 -27.26
C GLN A 137 -8.42 -10.01 -27.43
N LEU A 138 -9.61 -10.01 -26.82
CA LEU A 138 -10.59 -11.06 -27.01
C LEU A 138 -11.09 -11.12 -28.48
N SER A 139 -11.28 -9.96 -29.11
CA SER A 139 -11.63 -9.88 -30.55
C SER A 139 -10.49 -10.39 -31.44
N VAL A 140 -9.27 -9.95 -31.16
CA VAL A 140 -8.07 -10.38 -31.92
C VAL A 140 -7.84 -11.90 -31.73
N LEU A 141 -8.08 -12.44 -30.54
CA LEU A 141 -7.93 -13.87 -30.28
C LEU A 141 -8.87 -14.71 -31.17
N ARG A 142 -10.12 -14.26 -31.38
CA ARG A 142 -11.06 -14.96 -32.28
C ARG A 142 -10.51 -15.06 -33.69
N SER A 143 -10.01 -13.95 -34.24
CA SER A 143 -9.40 -13.93 -35.58
C SER A 143 -8.13 -14.78 -35.65
N ALA A 144 -7.30 -14.77 -34.61
CA ALA A 144 -6.09 -15.60 -34.55
C ALA A 144 -6.42 -17.10 -34.49
N VAL A 145 -7.49 -17.49 -33.79
CA VAL A 145 -7.98 -18.89 -33.77
C VAL A 145 -8.41 -19.32 -35.17
N GLU A 146 -9.21 -18.49 -35.87
CA GLU A 146 -9.67 -18.81 -37.25
C GLU A 146 -8.49 -18.93 -38.22
N ALA A 147 -7.51 -18.03 -38.14
CA ALA A 147 -6.30 -18.07 -38.95
C ALA A 147 -5.48 -19.36 -38.65
N MET A 148 -5.30 -19.71 -37.40
CA MET A 148 -4.61 -20.92 -36.98
C MET A 148 -5.30 -22.20 -37.50
N VAL A 149 -6.62 -22.29 -37.31
CA VAL A 149 -7.39 -23.45 -37.78
C VAL A 149 -7.32 -23.59 -39.31
N THR A 150 -7.42 -22.47 -40.03
CA THR A 150 -7.30 -22.45 -41.50
C THR A 150 -5.91 -22.87 -41.96
N ALA A 151 -4.85 -22.35 -41.35
CA ALA A 151 -3.47 -22.70 -41.67
C ALA A 151 -3.17 -24.19 -41.40
N GLN A 152 -3.70 -24.73 -40.28
CA GLN A 152 -3.59 -26.16 -39.97
C GLN A 152 -4.31 -27.03 -40.99
N ALA A 153 -5.53 -26.63 -41.42
CA ALA A 153 -6.27 -27.40 -42.44
C ALA A 153 -5.54 -27.37 -43.79
N GLN A 154 -4.99 -26.21 -44.20
CA GLN A 154 -4.21 -26.08 -45.44
C GLN A 154 -2.92 -26.92 -45.39
N TYR A 155 -2.23 -26.92 -44.25
CA TYR A 155 -1.02 -27.74 -44.10
C TYR A 155 -1.37 -29.24 -44.24
N ARG A 156 -2.42 -29.74 -43.58
CA ARG A 156 -2.86 -31.17 -43.68
C ARG A 156 -3.24 -31.54 -45.11
N LEU A 157 -3.92 -30.65 -45.85
CA LEU A 157 -4.23 -30.88 -47.25
C LEU A 157 -2.96 -30.93 -48.11
N SER A 158 -2.04 -30.00 -47.90
CA SER A 158 -0.75 -29.97 -48.60
C SER A 158 0.12 -31.20 -48.31
N GLU A 159 0.07 -31.72 -47.07
CA GLU A 159 0.74 -32.96 -46.67
C GLU A 159 0.19 -34.15 -47.42
N ALA A 160 -1.14 -34.28 -47.54
CA ALA A 160 -1.78 -35.33 -48.31
C ALA A 160 -1.44 -35.26 -49.81
N ASP A 161 -1.41 -34.05 -50.39
CA ASP A 161 -1.03 -33.82 -51.77
C ASP A 161 0.47 -34.14 -52.05
N PHE A 162 1.34 -33.83 -51.09
CA PHE A 162 2.74 -34.21 -51.15
C PHE A 162 2.95 -35.74 -51.16
N ILE A 163 2.23 -36.46 -50.26
CA ILE A 163 2.28 -37.93 -50.20
C ILE A 163 1.80 -38.53 -51.53
N ASN A 164 0.80 -37.93 -52.17
CA ASN A 164 0.26 -38.35 -53.46
C ASN A 164 1.16 -37.91 -54.69
N GLY A 165 2.30 -37.26 -54.44
CA GLY A 165 3.22 -36.80 -55.47
C GLY A 165 2.74 -35.60 -56.28
N LYS A 166 1.70 -34.89 -55.82
CA LYS A 166 1.11 -33.70 -56.49
C LYS A 166 1.76 -32.40 -56.08
N LEU A 167 2.52 -32.38 -54.98
CA LEU A 167 3.14 -31.18 -54.43
C LEU A 167 4.64 -31.41 -54.23
N ASP A 168 5.46 -30.38 -54.40
CA ASP A 168 6.89 -30.44 -54.11
C ASP A 168 7.21 -30.11 -52.64
N ALA A 169 8.38 -30.57 -52.17
CA ALA A 169 8.83 -30.40 -50.79
C ALA A 169 9.01 -28.89 -50.39
N GLN A 170 9.33 -28.04 -51.33
CA GLN A 170 9.51 -26.60 -51.07
C GLN A 170 8.17 -25.95 -50.74
N THR A 171 7.11 -26.31 -51.44
CA THR A 171 5.75 -25.81 -51.18
C THR A 171 5.20 -26.33 -49.87
N LEU A 172 5.41 -27.63 -49.55
CA LEU A 172 5.05 -28.19 -48.26
C LEU A 172 5.76 -27.44 -47.10
N SER A 173 7.07 -27.16 -47.25
CA SER A 173 7.81 -26.40 -46.25
C SER A 173 7.28 -24.99 -46.04
N ARG A 174 6.81 -24.31 -47.13
CA ARG A 174 6.17 -23.02 -47.02
C ARG A 174 4.85 -23.08 -46.21
N GLN A 175 4.03 -24.12 -46.49
CA GLN A 175 2.76 -24.29 -45.76
C GLN A 175 3.02 -24.61 -44.28
N LYS A 176 4.05 -25.36 -43.96
CA LYS A 176 4.47 -25.60 -42.57
C LYS A 176 4.92 -24.31 -41.87
N ASN A 177 5.63 -23.44 -42.57
CA ASN A 177 6.01 -22.15 -42.03
C ASN A 177 4.79 -21.25 -41.76
N ILE A 178 3.82 -21.23 -42.66
CA ILE A 178 2.56 -20.46 -42.48
C ILE A 178 1.81 -20.97 -41.24
N GLU A 179 1.67 -22.28 -41.09
CA GLU A 179 1.08 -22.89 -39.90
C GLU A 179 1.82 -22.49 -38.61
N ASN A 180 3.14 -22.61 -38.60
CA ASN A 180 3.97 -22.24 -37.45
C ASN A 180 3.86 -20.75 -37.07
N VAL A 181 3.70 -19.86 -38.05
CA VAL A 181 3.49 -18.44 -37.83
C VAL A 181 2.12 -18.22 -37.19
N ALA A 182 1.07 -18.83 -37.74
CA ALA A 182 -0.31 -18.69 -37.21
C ALA A 182 -0.43 -19.23 -35.77
N ILE A 183 0.24 -20.34 -35.43
CA ILE A 183 0.29 -20.89 -34.06
C ILE A 183 0.99 -19.89 -33.12
N ARG A 184 2.13 -19.33 -33.52
CA ARG A 184 2.85 -18.37 -32.68
C ARG A 184 2.03 -17.10 -32.45
N GLU A 185 1.36 -16.60 -33.45
CA GLU A 185 0.50 -15.43 -33.36
C GLU A 185 -0.68 -15.70 -32.40
N TYR A 186 -1.32 -16.86 -32.50
CA TYR A 186 -2.36 -17.27 -31.56
C TYR A 186 -1.84 -17.30 -30.10
N GLU A 187 -0.67 -17.90 -29.84
CA GLU A 187 -0.12 -17.99 -28.48
C GLU A 187 0.30 -16.62 -27.93
N GLU A 188 0.78 -15.70 -28.78
CA GLU A 188 1.12 -14.35 -28.39
C GLU A 188 -0.11 -13.55 -27.98
N VAL A 189 -1.17 -13.59 -28.80
CA VAL A 189 -2.45 -12.91 -28.50
C VAL A 189 -3.08 -13.51 -27.24
N ARG A 190 -3.07 -14.83 -27.07
CA ARG A 190 -3.55 -15.52 -25.89
C ARG A 190 -2.81 -15.06 -24.62
N ARG A 191 -1.48 -14.93 -24.69
CA ARG A 191 -0.66 -14.43 -23.58
C ARG A 191 -1.01 -12.97 -23.26
N SER A 192 -1.16 -12.13 -24.28
CA SER A 192 -1.52 -10.72 -24.11
C SER A 192 -2.89 -10.57 -23.45
N LEU A 193 -3.88 -11.36 -23.85
CA LEU A 193 -5.19 -11.40 -23.21
C LEU A 193 -5.11 -11.81 -21.74
N ASN A 194 -4.39 -12.90 -21.45
CA ASN A 194 -4.22 -13.37 -20.08
C ASN A 194 -3.57 -12.32 -19.19
N ASN A 195 -2.56 -11.60 -19.68
CA ASN A 195 -1.91 -10.52 -18.94
C ASN A 195 -2.88 -9.36 -18.67
N ALA A 196 -3.70 -8.97 -19.64
CA ALA A 196 -4.70 -7.92 -19.46
C ALA A 196 -5.77 -8.33 -18.43
N LEU A 197 -6.21 -9.58 -18.46
CA LEU A 197 -7.19 -10.13 -17.50
C LEU A 197 -6.60 -10.22 -16.09
N LEU A 198 -5.37 -10.71 -15.92
CA LEU A 198 -4.68 -10.76 -14.63
C LEU A 198 -4.49 -9.36 -14.04
N THR A 199 -4.10 -8.40 -14.86
CA THR A 199 -3.95 -7.02 -14.42
C THR A 199 -5.30 -6.44 -13.96
N LEU A 200 -6.36 -6.73 -14.69
CA LEU A 200 -7.72 -6.30 -14.33
C LEU A 200 -8.18 -6.96 -13.02
N GLU A 201 -7.91 -8.25 -12.83
CA GLU A 201 -8.20 -8.99 -11.61
C GLU A 201 -7.48 -8.40 -10.38
N VAL A 202 -6.19 -8.04 -10.53
CA VAL A 202 -5.41 -7.39 -9.48
C VAL A 202 -5.97 -5.99 -9.15
N LEU A 203 -6.32 -5.20 -10.16
CA LEU A 203 -6.85 -3.84 -9.98
C LEU A 203 -8.23 -3.82 -9.32
N THR A 204 -9.08 -4.82 -9.63
CA THR A 204 -10.47 -4.87 -9.19
C THR A 204 -10.72 -5.87 -8.07
N ARG A 205 -9.74 -6.74 -7.76
CA ARG A 205 -9.85 -7.88 -6.83
C ARG A 205 -11.04 -8.80 -7.15
N THR A 206 -11.44 -8.83 -8.40
CA THR A 206 -12.54 -9.68 -8.86
C THR A 206 -11.94 -10.86 -9.61
N PRO A 207 -12.14 -12.11 -9.20
CA PRO A 207 -11.65 -13.26 -9.94
C PRO A 207 -12.38 -13.34 -11.30
N ILE A 208 -11.62 -13.13 -12.38
CA ILE A 208 -12.13 -13.14 -13.76
C ILE A 208 -11.72 -14.45 -14.43
N ILE A 209 -10.51 -14.91 -14.14
CA ILE A 209 -10.00 -16.19 -14.63
C ILE A 209 -10.34 -17.21 -13.55
N SER A 210 -11.27 -18.14 -13.86
CA SER A 210 -11.49 -19.32 -13.01
C SER A 210 -10.18 -20.10 -12.96
N GLN A 211 -9.45 -19.98 -11.86
CA GLN A 211 -8.33 -20.88 -11.62
C GLN A 211 -8.91 -22.31 -11.61
N PRO A 212 -8.35 -23.27 -12.39
CA PRO A 212 -8.67 -24.67 -12.14
C PRO A 212 -8.36 -24.93 -10.67
N ALA A 213 -9.33 -25.50 -9.96
CA ALA A 213 -9.15 -25.85 -8.54
C ALA A 213 -7.80 -26.57 -8.40
N PRO A 214 -6.97 -26.23 -7.40
CA PRO A 214 -5.72 -26.95 -7.15
C PRO A 214 -6.09 -28.43 -7.07
N ALA A 215 -5.41 -29.24 -7.89
CA ALA A 215 -5.60 -30.68 -7.86
C ALA A 215 -5.42 -31.12 -6.41
N THR A 216 -6.52 -31.54 -5.79
CA THR A 216 -6.52 -32.13 -4.46
C THR A 216 -5.58 -33.30 -4.55
N ASP A 217 -4.44 -33.23 -3.90
CA ASP A 217 -3.50 -34.36 -3.77
C ASP A 217 -4.31 -35.58 -3.36
N ALA A 218 -4.46 -36.50 -4.32
CA ALA A 218 -5.07 -37.77 -4.07
C ALA A 218 -4.24 -38.44 -2.99
N GLN A 219 -4.78 -38.52 -1.80
CA GLN A 219 -4.25 -39.33 -0.70
C GLN A 219 -3.93 -40.71 -1.24
N ALA A 220 -2.64 -41.01 -1.30
CA ALA A 220 -2.19 -42.38 -1.51
C ALA A 220 -2.79 -43.29 -0.41
N PRO A 221 -3.38 -44.43 -0.74
CA PRO A 221 -3.89 -45.36 0.27
C PRO A 221 -2.71 -45.85 1.11
N LYS A 222 -2.81 -45.69 2.43
CA LYS A 222 -1.93 -46.36 3.39
C LYS A 222 -2.21 -47.85 3.28
N THR A 223 -1.26 -48.60 2.75
CA THR A 223 -1.19 -50.08 2.87
C THR A 223 -0.72 -50.41 4.28
N GLU A 224 -1.55 -51.17 4.98
CA GLU A 224 -1.22 -51.90 6.20
C GLU A 224 -0.09 -52.89 6.00
#